data_cfad6298d3df66bd87a0af0fb8e02b29
#
_entry.id   cfad6298d3df66bd87a0af0fb8e02b29
#
_cell.length_a   1.000
_cell.length_b   1.000
_cell.length_c   1.000
_cell.angle_alpha   90.00
_cell.angle_beta   90.00
_cell.angle_gamma   90.00
#
_symmetry.space_group_name_H-M   'P 1'
#
loop_
_entity.id
_entity.type
_entity.pdbx_description
1 polymer ?
#
loop_
_entity_poly.entity_id
_entity_poly.type
_entity_poly.pdbx_seq_one_letter_code
_entity_poly.pdbx_strand_id
1 'polypeptide(L)' 'MCTEEQIEKVMNMEEMKCPCCGKRTVSEYDICDGCNWENDPVQLANPKLKSGANEMSLQEAIEAFKNGKEVK' A
#
# COMPACT_ATOMS: atom_id res chain seq x y z
N MET A 1 -0.01 -8.88 -30.37
CA MET A 1 -1.28 -8.71 -29.70
C MET A 1 -1.28 -9.28 -28.33
N CYS A 2 -0.98 -10.55 -28.17
CA CYS A 2 -0.87 -11.13 -26.83
C CYS A 2 0.21 -10.45 -26.00
N THR A 3 1.23 -9.97 -26.67
CA THR A 3 2.32 -9.28 -25.99
C THR A 3 1.84 -8.01 -25.31
N GLU A 4 0.94 -7.28 -25.95
CA GLU A 4 0.40 -6.06 -25.38
C GLU A 4 -0.42 -6.35 -24.14
N GLU A 5 -1.20 -7.42 -24.17
CA GLU A 5 -1.99 -7.81 -23.02
C GLU A 5 -1.11 -8.20 -21.85
N GLN A 6 0.01 -8.86 -22.13
CA GLN A 6 0.95 -9.25 -21.11
C GLN A 6 1.59 -8.03 -20.45
N ILE A 7 1.90 -7.02 -21.25
CA ILE A 7 2.47 -5.78 -20.74
C ILE A 7 1.48 -5.09 -19.81
N GLU A 8 0.22 -5.05 -20.19
CA GLU A 8 -0.82 -4.47 -19.36
C GLU A 8 -0.93 -5.19 -18.02
N LYS A 9 -0.84 -6.50 -18.03
CA LYS A 9 -0.90 -7.28 -16.82
C LYS A 9 0.26 -6.98 -15.90
N VAL A 10 1.45 -6.82 -16.47
CA VAL A 10 2.62 -6.47 -15.68
C VAL A 10 2.45 -5.11 -15.02
N MET A 11 1.94 -4.14 -15.77
CA MET A 11 1.68 -2.82 -15.23
C MET A 11 0.63 -2.87 -14.13
N ASN A 12 -0.40 -3.68 -14.30
CA ASN A 12 -1.44 -3.82 -13.29
C ASN A 12 -0.91 -4.46 -12.01
N MET A 13 0.10 -5.30 -12.13
CA MET A 13 0.71 -5.93 -10.98
C MET A 13 1.54 -4.95 -10.14
N GLU A 14 2.03 -3.88 -10.77
CA GLU A 14 2.78 -2.86 -10.06
C GLU A 14 1.89 -1.91 -9.28
N GLU A 15 0.64 -1.78 -9.70
CA GLU A 15 -0.32 -0.92 -9.03
C GLU A 15 -1.33 -1.78 -8.29
N MET A 16 -1.64 -1.37 -7.08
CA MET A 16 -2.61 -2.08 -6.26
C MET A 16 -3.39 -1.09 -5.42
N LYS A 17 -4.51 -1.51 -4.93
CA LYS A 17 -5.26 -0.67 -4.01
C LYS A 17 -4.46 -0.52 -2.73
N CYS A 18 -4.49 0.67 -2.15
CA CYS A 18 -3.77 0.92 -0.93
C CYS A 18 -4.18 -0.08 0.16
N PRO A 19 -3.23 -0.82 0.72
CA PRO A 19 -3.57 -1.84 1.71
C PRO A 19 -4.11 -1.26 3.01
N CYS A 20 -3.90 0.03 3.24
CA CYS A 20 -4.39 0.69 4.45
C CYS A 20 -5.83 1.16 4.30
N CYS A 21 -6.11 2.00 3.31
CA CYS A 21 -7.46 2.58 3.14
C CYS A 21 -8.29 1.92 2.04
N GLY A 22 -7.65 1.28 1.08
CA GLY A 22 -8.33 0.61 -0.02
C GLY A 22 -9.02 1.52 -1.01
N LYS A 23 -8.83 2.82 -0.91
CA LYS A 23 -9.54 3.79 -1.75
C LYS A 23 -8.73 4.29 -2.93
N ARG A 24 -7.42 4.26 -2.83
CA ARG A 24 -6.55 4.77 -3.87
C ARG A 24 -5.65 3.67 -4.37
N THR A 25 -5.11 3.88 -5.56
CA THR A 25 -4.17 2.93 -6.17
C THR A 25 -2.76 3.42 -5.92
N VAL A 26 -1.89 2.53 -5.49
CA VAL A 26 -0.50 2.85 -5.20
C VAL A 26 0.42 1.82 -5.83
N SER A 27 1.61 2.27 -6.19
CA SER A 27 2.68 1.40 -6.66
C SER A 27 3.62 1.10 -5.50
N GLU A 28 4.66 0.33 -5.77
CA GLU A 28 5.66 0.00 -4.76
C GLU A 28 6.32 1.27 -4.23
N TYR A 29 6.34 1.39 -2.91
CA TYR A 29 6.89 2.55 -2.20
C TYR A 29 6.20 3.89 -2.46
N ASP A 30 5.04 3.89 -3.10
CA ASP A 30 4.23 5.10 -3.22
C ASP A 30 3.59 5.45 -1.89
N ILE A 31 3.42 6.75 -1.66
CA ILE A 31 2.69 7.23 -0.48
C ILE A 31 1.26 7.51 -0.91
N CYS A 32 0.31 6.89 -0.22
CA CYS A 32 -1.11 7.10 -0.52
C CYS A 32 -1.57 8.46 -0.06
N ASP A 33 -2.10 9.26 -0.99
CA ASP A 33 -2.61 10.59 -0.67
C ASP A 33 -3.83 10.55 0.23
N GLY A 34 -4.53 9.41 0.24
CA GLY A 34 -5.75 9.28 1.03
C GLY A 34 -5.50 9.00 2.50
N CYS A 35 -4.49 8.19 2.81
CA CYS A 35 -4.24 7.78 4.20
C CYS A 35 -2.81 7.99 4.65
N ASN A 36 -1.92 8.40 3.76
CA ASN A 36 -0.51 8.66 4.06
C ASN A 36 0.34 7.41 4.34
N TRP A 37 -0.16 6.25 4.00
CA TRP A 37 0.61 5.01 4.11
C TRP A 37 1.58 4.88 2.95
N GLU A 38 2.84 4.58 3.24
CA GLU A 38 3.81 4.26 2.20
C GLU A 38 3.73 2.76 1.90
N ASN A 39 3.57 2.42 0.63
CA ASN A 39 3.34 1.04 0.23
C ASN A 39 4.66 0.23 0.22
N ASP A 40 5.10 -0.15 1.41
CA ASP A 40 6.30 -0.94 1.60
C ASP A 40 5.98 -2.42 1.42
N PRO A 41 6.57 -3.10 0.42
CA PRO A 41 6.27 -4.51 0.17
C PRO A 41 6.61 -5.42 1.34
N VAL A 42 7.61 -5.06 2.13
CA VAL A 42 7.98 -5.87 3.30
C VAL A 42 6.91 -5.78 4.38
N GLN A 43 6.43 -4.56 4.64
CA GLN A 43 5.36 -4.37 5.62
C GLN A 43 4.04 -4.94 5.13
N LEU A 44 3.82 -4.91 3.81
CA LEU A 44 2.64 -5.53 3.22
C LEU A 44 2.64 -7.04 3.43
N ALA A 45 3.80 -7.67 3.24
CA ALA A 45 3.95 -9.11 3.45
C ALA A 45 3.90 -9.49 4.93
N ASN A 46 4.25 -8.54 5.81
CA ASN A 46 4.29 -8.76 7.25
C ASN A 46 3.48 -7.67 7.94
N PRO A 47 2.14 -7.79 8.00
CA PRO A 47 1.28 -6.72 8.51
C PRO A 47 1.52 -6.28 9.94
N LYS A 48 2.25 -7.06 10.70
CA LYS A 48 2.58 -6.73 12.10
C LYS A 48 3.97 -6.12 12.25
N LEU A 49 4.70 -5.99 11.15
CA LEU A 49 6.06 -5.47 11.18
C LEU A 49 6.04 -3.94 11.29
N LYS A 50 6.73 -3.43 12.30
CA LYS A 50 6.91 -1.99 12.50
C LYS A 50 8.28 -1.55 11.98
N SER A 51 8.48 -0.26 11.89
CA SER A 51 9.79 0.35 11.59
C SER A 51 10.33 -0.02 10.23
N GLY A 52 9.46 -0.14 9.24
CA GLY A 52 9.84 -0.22 7.84
C GLY A 52 9.83 1.18 7.25
N ALA A 53 9.29 1.32 6.04
CA ALA A 53 9.09 2.64 5.43
C ALA A 53 8.13 3.47 6.28
N ASN A 54 7.22 2.81 6.99
CA ASN A 54 6.32 3.46 7.94
C ASN A 54 6.74 3.10 9.36
N GLU A 55 6.52 4.00 10.29
CA GLU A 55 6.83 3.76 11.70
C GLU A 55 5.94 2.69 12.31
N MET A 56 4.65 2.74 11.96
CA MET A 56 3.69 1.76 12.45
C MET A 56 3.56 0.60 11.48
N SER A 57 3.03 -0.51 11.97
CA SER A 57 2.76 -1.66 11.12
C SER A 57 1.53 -1.39 10.25
N LEU A 58 1.36 -2.19 9.20
CA LEU A 58 0.19 -2.06 8.34
C LEU A 58 -1.10 -2.26 9.15
N GLN A 59 -1.11 -3.21 10.06
CA GLN A 59 -2.26 -3.48 10.90
C GLN A 59 -2.60 -2.25 11.75
N GLU A 60 -1.60 -1.61 12.31
CA GLU A 60 -1.79 -0.38 13.09
C GLU A 60 -2.27 0.77 12.22
N ALA A 61 -1.74 0.85 10.99
CA ALA A 61 -2.15 1.89 10.05
C ALA A 61 -3.63 1.76 9.68
N ILE A 62 -4.08 0.55 9.43
CA ILE A 62 -5.49 0.28 9.11
C ILE A 62 -6.37 0.74 10.27
N GLU A 63 -5.99 0.39 11.49
CA GLU A 63 -6.72 0.79 12.69
C GLU A 63 -6.73 2.31 12.85
N ALA A 64 -5.57 2.94 12.67
CA ALA A 64 -5.45 4.39 12.80
C ALA A 64 -6.33 5.11 11.80
N PHE A 65 -6.30 4.68 10.55
CA PHE A 65 -7.11 5.30 9.51
C PHE A 65 -8.61 5.13 9.81
N LYS A 66 -8.99 3.94 10.23
CA LYS A 66 -10.38 3.63 10.57
C LYS A 66 -10.89 4.52 11.70
N ASN A 67 -10.02 4.85 12.65
CA ASN A 67 -10.37 5.67 13.80
C ASN A 67 -10.10 7.17 13.60
N GLY A 68 -9.76 7.57 12.39
CA GLY A 68 -9.49 8.97 12.07
C GLY A 68 -8.19 9.51 12.63
N LYS A 69 -7.25 8.62 12.93
CA LYS A 69 -5.94 9.02 13.46
C LYS A 69 -4.90 9.05 12.34
N GLU A 70 -3.78 9.70 12.62
CA GLU A 70 -2.69 9.79 11.66
C GLU A 70 -2.07 8.43 11.40
N VAL A 71 -1.75 8.20 10.12
CA VAL A 71 -0.97 7.04 9.69
C VAL A 71 0.47 7.49 9.50
N LYS A 72 1.37 6.82 10.15
CA LYS A 72 2.80 7.12 10.08
C LYS A 72 3.57 5.87 9.69
#